data_f62e1113b7bd7b110753cf894f32a4c3
#
_entry.id   f62e1113b7bd7b110753cf894f32a4c3
#
_cell.length_a   1.000
_cell.length_b   1.000
_cell.length_c   1.000
_cell.angle_alpha   90.00
_cell.angle_beta   90.00
_cell.angle_gamma   90.00
#
_symmetry.space_group_name_H-M   'P 1'
#
loop_
_entity.id
_entity.type
_entity.pdbx_description
1 polymer ?
#
loop_
_entity_poly.entity_id
_entity_poly.type
_entity_poly.pdbx_seq_one_letter_code
_entity_poly.pdbx_strand_id
1 'polypeptide(L)'
;MRGNSRNIIQRGGRKAALACLLLAVAAGASAGEFKVQRAVPYAGDAIIAGNIKRECTIDQQLSDALRRAAADAGNQVTLVESLDTASGQALKLEIVDAQSAGNAWMGHHKSVTVKGWLFRDGQEVAKFVARRNSGGGFGAGFKGSCSVLDRTVNAIGRDIAAWLVNPADGAQLGDL
;
A
#
# COMPACT_ATOMS: atom_id res chain seq x y z
N MET A 1 -26.28 93.67 -6.14
CA MET A 1 -25.36 93.54 -4.99
C MET A 1 -25.14 92.04 -4.71
N ARG A 2 -23.96 91.60 -4.88
CA ARG A 2 -23.23 90.46 -4.31
C ARG A 2 -24.05 89.25 -3.84
N GLY A 3 -23.93 88.13 -4.55
CA GLY A 3 -24.26 86.85 -4.11
C GLY A 3 -23.17 85.83 -4.44
N ASN A 4 -22.74 85.11 -3.50
CA ASN A 4 -21.53 84.27 -3.54
C ASN A 4 -21.90 82.80 -3.87
N SER A 5 -21.40 82.32 -5.01
CA SER A 5 -21.51 80.89 -5.35
C SER A 5 -20.48 80.05 -4.59
N ARG A 6 -20.90 79.08 -3.85
CA ARG A 6 -20.02 78.07 -3.26
C ARG A 6 -20.18 76.76 -4.01
N ASN A 7 -19.15 76.43 -4.79
CA ASN A 7 -18.92 75.13 -5.38
C ASN A 7 -18.63 74.10 -4.29
N ILE A 8 -19.49 73.05 -4.22
CA ILE A 8 -19.22 71.86 -3.41
C ILE A 8 -18.62 70.80 -4.36
N ILE A 9 -17.33 70.56 -4.22
CA ILE A 9 -16.63 69.47 -4.89
C ILE A 9 -16.98 68.19 -4.15
N GLN A 10 -17.77 67.33 -4.77
CA GLN A 10 -17.95 65.94 -4.31
C GLN A 10 -16.74 65.10 -4.70
N ARG A 11 -15.94 64.70 -3.71
CA ARG A 11 -14.89 63.71 -3.87
C ARG A 11 -15.53 62.33 -3.86
N GLY A 12 -15.67 61.75 -5.04
CA GLY A 12 -16.04 60.35 -5.23
C GLY A 12 -14.92 59.40 -4.79
N GLY A 13 -15.08 58.77 -3.64
CA GLY A 13 -14.14 57.74 -3.18
C GLY A 13 -14.37 56.46 -4.00
N ARG A 14 -13.38 56.13 -4.83
CA ARG A 14 -13.31 54.82 -5.51
C ARG A 14 -12.87 53.78 -4.46
N LYS A 15 -13.83 52.98 -4.00
CA LYS A 15 -13.53 51.75 -3.22
C LYS A 15 -13.03 50.69 -4.20
N ALA A 16 -11.71 50.51 -4.25
CA ALA A 16 -11.10 49.39 -4.94
C ALA A 16 -11.39 48.14 -4.12
N ALA A 17 -12.30 47.30 -4.59
CA ALA A 17 -12.51 45.98 -4.04
C ALA A 17 -11.37 45.06 -4.53
N LEU A 18 -10.42 44.74 -3.64
CA LEU A 18 -9.40 43.73 -3.88
C LEU A 18 -10.05 42.36 -3.75
N ALA A 19 -10.41 41.75 -4.87
CA ALA A 19 -10.85 40.36 -4.93
C ALA A 19 -9.59 39.48 -4.83
N CYS A 20 -9.31 38.96 -3.61
CA CYS A 20 -8.32 37.89 -3.43
C CYS A 20 -8.87 36.59 -4.00
N LEU A 21 -8.41 36.24 -5.20
CA LEU A 21 -8.68 34.94 -5.83
C LEU A 21 -7.81 33.91 -5.12
N LEU A 22 -8.38 33.19 -4.16
CA LEU A 22 -7.74 32.02 -3.53
C LEU A 22 -7.75 30.88 -4.56
N LEU A 23 -6.67 30.72 -5.29
CA LEU A 23 -6.38 29.49 -6.04
C LEU A 23 -6.16 28.37 -5.01
N ALA A 24 -7.20 27.58 -4.75
CA ALA A 24 -7.03 26.28 -4.10
C ALA A 24 -6.27 25.37 -5.07
N VAL A 25 -4.97 25.23 -4.87
CA VAL A 25 -4.18 24.17 -5.50
C VAL A 25 -4.67 22.87 -4.88
N ALA A 26 -5.60 22.21 -5.57
CA ALA A 26 -5.90 20.82 -5.27
C ALA A 26 -4.62 20.02 -5.56
N ALA A 27 -3.89 19.65 -4.51
CA ALA A 27 -2.85 18.64 -4.59
C ALA A 27 -3.55 17.33 -4.97
N GLY A 28 -3.72 17.09 -6.27
CA GLY A 28 -4.17 15.81 -6.79
C GLY A 28 -3.19 14.76 -6.29
N ALA A 29 -3.68 13.82 -5.49
CA ALA A 29 -2.92 12.62 -5.18
C ALA A 29 -2.58 11.96 -6.52
N SER A 30 -1.33 12.08 -6.95
CA SER A 30 -0.85 11.44 -8.17
C SER A 30 -0.91 9.95 -7.90
N ALA A 31 -1.73 9.21 -8.64
CA ALA A 31 -1.76 7.76 -8.56
C ALA A 31 -0.34 7.23 -8.79
N GLY A 32 0.22 6.54 -7.82
CA GLY A 32 1.53 5.93 -7.95
C GLY A 32 1.43 4.70 -8.87
N GLU A 33 2.36 4.58 -9.81
CA GLU A 33 2.51 3.35 -10.60
C GLU A 33 3.70 2.56 -10.06
N PHE A 34 3.48 1.30 -9.69
CA PHE A 34 4.48 0.43 -9.08
C PHE A 34 4.62 -0.87 -9.87
N LYS A 35 5.85 -1.27 -10.16
CA LYS A 35 6.15 -2.59 -10.70
C LYS A 35 6.35 -3.57 -9.54
N VAL A 36 5.74 -4.74 -9.62
CA VAL A 36 5.85 -5.82 -8.61
C VAL A 36 6.06 -7.14 -9.34
N GLN A 37 6.92 -8.01 -8.81
CA GLN A 37 7.09 -9.34 -9.39
C GLN A 37 5.82 -10.18 -9.23
N ARG A 38 5.37 -10.84 -10.31
CA ARG A 38 4.15 -11.65 -10.34
C ARG A 38 4.19 -12.78 -9.31
N ALA A 39 5.25 -13.58 -9.32
CA ALA A 39 5.49 -14.57 -8.29
C ALA A 39 6.50 -13.99 -7.29
N VAL A 40 6.02 -13.60 -6.12
CA VAL A 40 6.87 -13.06 -5.05
C VAL A 40 7.85 -14.14 -4.59
N PRO A 41 9.17 -13.94 -4.71
CA PRO A 41 10.13 -14.96 -4.35
C PRO A 41 10.10 -15.27 -2.85
N TYR A 42 10.42 -16.52 -2.53
CA TYR A 42 10.76 -16.92 -1.18
C TYR A 42 12.22 -16.53 -0.90
N ALA A 43 12.49 -15.92 0.26
CA ALA A 43 13.86 -15.62 0.66
C ALA A 43 14.71 -16.91 0.75
N GLY A 44 16.01 -16.79 0.50
CA GLY A 44 16.89 -17.96 0.48
C GLY A 44 16.98 -18.70 1.82
N ASP A 45 16.80 -17.97 2.93
CA ASP A 45 16.74 -18.43 4.31
C ASP A 45 15.32 -18.63 4.85
N ALA A 46 14.29 -18.55 3.98
CA ALA A 46 12.90 -18.62 4.37
C ALA A 46 12.55 -19.97 5.04
N ILE A 47 11.95 -19.91 6.23
CA ILE A 47 11.48 -21.08 6.97
C ILE A 47 10.05 -21.40 6.50
N ILE A 48 9.93 -22.19 5.44
CA ILE A 48 8.63 -22.54 4.83
C ILE A 48 8.59 -24.02 4.57
N ALA A 49 7.56 -24.68 5.09
CA ALA A 49 7.36 -26.10 4.85
C ALA A 49 7.21 -26.40 3.35
N GLY A 50 7.85 -27.47 2.88
CA GLY A 50 7.91 -27.81 1.46
C GLY A 50 6.55 -28.06 0.81
N ASN A 51 5.56 -28.56 1.56
CA ASN A 51 4.19 -28.71 1.08
C ASN A 51 3.51 -27.36 0.82
N ILE A 52 3.78 -26.31 1.62
CA ILE A 52 3.24 -24.96 1.37
C ILE A 52 3.75 -24.44 0.04
N LYS A 53 5.07 -24.56 -0.22
CA LYS A 53 5.67 -24.11 -1.47
C LYS A 53 5.13 -24.86 -2.72
N ARG A 54 4.78 -26.13 -2.58
CA ARG A 54 4.30 -26.94 -3.71
C ARG A 54 2.78 -26.89 -3.94
N GLU A 55 2.01 -26.72 -2.85
CA GLU A 55 0.56 -26.90 -2.89
C GLU A 55 -0.20 -25.58 -2.80
N CYS A 56 0.42 -24.53 -2.19
CA CYS A 56 -0.20 -23.23 -1.99
C CYS A 56 0.50 -22.19 -2.85
N THR A 57 -0.24 -21.49 -3.70
CA THR A 57 0.27 -20.45 -4.60
C THR A 57 0.30 -19.07 -3.92
N ILE A 58 0.76 -19.02 -2.64
CA ILE A 58 0.75 -17.77 -1.85
C ILE A 58 1.65 -16.67 -2.43
N ASP A 59 2.66 -17.04 -3.19
CA ASP A 59 3.55 -16.17 -3.94
C ASP A 59 2.80 -15.33 -5.00
N GLN A 60 1.91 -15.97 -5.77
CA GLN A 60 1.08 -15.28 -6.76
C GLN A 60 -0.14 -14.61 -6.11
N GLN A 61 -0.74 -15.26 -5.13
CA GLN A 61 -1.89 -14.71 -4.39
C GLN A 61 -1.56 -13.39 -3.72
N LEU A 62 -0.34 -13.24 -3.18
CA LEU A 62 0.12 -12.00 -2.54
C LEU A 62 0.18 -10.84 -3.53
N SER A 63 0.84 -11.02 -4.67
CA SER A 63 0.97 -9.97 -5.69
C SER A 63 -0.37 -9.58 -6.30
N ASP A 64 -1.26 -10.56 -6.54
CA ASP A 64 -2.62 -10.30 -7.02
C ASP A 64 -3.49 -9.58 -5.97
N ALA A 65 -3.35 -9.93 -4.70
CA ALA A 65 -4.04 -9.25 -3.61
C ALA A 65 -3.58 -7.79 -3.47
N LEU A 66 -2.27 -7.57 -3.53
CA LEU A 66 -1.70 -6.23 -3.52
C LEU A 66 -2.19 -5.41 -4.71
N ARG A 67 -2.19 -5.96 -5.92
CA ARG A 67 -2.65 -5.26 -7.13
C ARG A 67 -4.11 -4.80 -7.00
N ARG A 68 -4.99 -5.67 -6.50
CA ARG A 68 -6.40 -5.31 -6.27
C ARG A 68 -6.54 -4.21 -5.21
N ALA A 69 -5.90 -4.40 -4.06
CA ALA A 69 -5.99 -3.44 -2.96
C ALA A 69 -5.35 -2.08 -3.28
N ALA A 70 -4.28 -2.07 -4.08
CA ALA A 70 -3.65 -0.83 -4.54
C ALA A 70 -4.58 -0.04 -5.47
N ALA A 71 -5.31 -0.72 -6.37
CA ALA A 71 -6.30 -0.08 -7.23
C ALA A 71 -7.43 0.57 -6.40
N ASP A 72 -7.92 -0.12 -5.37
CA ASP A 72 -8.92 0.43 -4.43
C ASP A 72 -8.39 1.65 -3.67
N ALA A 73 -7.08 1.72 -3.43
CA ALA A 73 -6.41 2.85 -2.78
C ALA A 73 -5.95 3.97 -3.76
N GLY A 74 -6.30 3.87 -5.04
CA GLY A 74 -5.96 4.86 -6.06
C GLY A 74 -4.54 4.74 -6.63
N ASN A 75 -3.84 3.63 -6.38
CA ASN A 75 -2.53 3.31 -6.95
C ASN A 75 -2.64 2.23 -8.03
N GLN A 76 -1.71 2.21 -8.96
CA GLN A 76 -1.62 1.17 -9.99
C GLN A 76 -0.43 0.24 -9.72
N VAL A 77 -0.68 -1.07 -9.72
CA VAL A 77 0.37 -2.10 -9.61
C VAL A 77 0.39 -2.91 -10.90
N THR A 78 1.53 -2.89 -11.58
CA THR A 78 1.82 -3.70 -12.77
C THR A 78 2.63 -4.92 -12.36
N LEU A 79 2.09 -6.13 -12.63
CA LEU A 79 2.79 -7.38 -12.35
C LEU A 79 3.73 -7.74 -13.50
N VAL A 80 5.01 -7.95 -13.17
CA VAL A 80 6.07 -8.28 -14.12
C VAL A 80 6.70 -9.63 -13.80
N GLU A 81 7.20 -10.34 -14.80
CA GLU A 81 7.86 -11.64 -14.59
C GLU A 81 9.25 -11.49 -13.93
N SER A 82 9.99 -10.44 -14.32
CA SER A 82 11.26 -10.06 -13.71
C SER A 82 11.21 -8.60 -13.27
N LEU A 83 11.57 -8.34 -12.02
CA LEU A 83 11.54 -7.01 -11.45
C LEU A 83 12.83 -6.27 -11.77
N ASP A 84 12.71 -5.19 -12.55
CA ASP A 84 13.76 -4.19 -12.70
C ASP A 84 13.52 -3.04 -11.71
N THR A 85 14.53 -2.75 -10.89
CA THR A 85 14.50 -1.66 -9.91
C THR A 85 15.20 -0.40 -10.40
N ALA A 86 15.87 -0.45 -11.56
CA ALA A 86 16.70 0.65 -12.05
C ALA A 86 15.89 1.84 -12.57
N SER A 87 14.62 1.63 -12.93
CA SER A 87 13.78 2.67 -13.51
C SER A 87 12.35 2.67 -13.00
N GLY A 88 11.82 3.87 -12.73
CA GLY A 88 10.48 4.09 -12.20
C GLY A 88 10.33 3.63 -10.75
N GLN A 89 9.11 3.33 -10.34
CA GLN A 89 8.85 2.82 -8.99
C GLN A 89 8.72 1.30 -9.03
N ALA A 90 9.54 0.60 -8.25
CA ALA A 90 9.53 -0.85 -8.13
C ALA A 90 9.42 -1.26 -6.67
N LEU A 91 8.48 -2.15 -6.36
CA LEU A 91 8.34 -2.73 -5.04
C LEU A 91 8.84 -4.18 -5.08
N LYS A 92 10.04 -4.39 -4.54
CA LYS A 92 10.59 -5.72 -4.32
C LYS A 92 9.96 -6.32 -3.07
N LEU A 93 9.46 -7.55 -3.17
CA LEU A 93 8.89 -8.30 -2.07
C LEU A 93 9.62 -9.63 -1.92
N GLU A 94 9.71 -10.15 -0.68
CA GLU A 94 10.20 -11.49 -0.37
C GLU A 94 9.35 -12.11 0.75
N ILE A 95 8.89 -13.34 0.56
CA ILE A 95 8.24 -14.12 1.61
C ILE A 95 9.34 -14.76 2.45
N VAL A 96 9.48 -14.33 3.70
CA VAL A 96 10.55 -14.78 4.59
C VAL A 96 10.10 -15.89 5.54
N ASP A 97 8.80 -15.99 5.79
CA ASP A 97 8.21 -17.03 6.63
C ASP A 97 6.78 -17.33 6.21
N ALA A 98 6.41 -18.59 6.20
CA ALA A 98 5.02 -19.02 6.07
C ALA A 98 4.84 -20.31 6.87
N GLN A 99 4.04 -20.23 7.92
CA GLN A 99 3.81 -21.31 8.84
C GLN A 99 2.37 -21.79 8.80
N SER A 100 2.22 -23.10 8.93
CA SER A 100 0.95 -23.77 9.07
C SER A 100 1.10 -24.82 10.19
N ALA A 101 0.97 -24.38 11.44
CA ALA A 101 1.06 -25.21 12.61
C ALA A 101 -0.33 -25.45 13.24
N GLY A 102 -0.45 -26.53 14.00
CA GLY A 102 -1.65 -26.86 14.78
C GLY A 102 -2.30 -28.16 14.35
N ASN A 103 -3.21 -28.62 15.19
CA ASN A 103 -4.05 -29.80 14.98
C ASN A 103 -5.50 -29.47 15.34
N ALA A 104 -6.41 -30.40 15.11
CA ALA A 104 -7.86 -30.22 15.36
C ALA A 104 -8.20 -29.85 16.80
N TRP A 105 -7.34 -30.19 17.78
CA TRP A 105 -7.54 -29.95 19.21
C TRP A 105 -6.98 -28.61 19.71
N MET A 106 -5.83 -28.17 19.15
CA MET A 106 -5.13 -26.95 19.59
C MET A 106 -5.38 -25.74 18.68
N GLY A 107 -6.22 -25.90 17.66
CA GLY A 107 -6.46 -24.90 16.63
C GLY A 107 -5.33 -24.83 15.60
N HIS A 108 -5.63 -24.21 14.48
CA HIS A 108 -4.67 -24.01 13.40
C HIS A 108 -4.12 -22.58 13.45
N HIS A 109 -2.85 -22.44 13.80
CA HIS A 109 -2.16 -21.17 13.70
C HIS A 109 -1.46 -21.08 12.32
N LYS A 110 -1.79 -20.06 11.57
CA LYS A 110 -1.17 -19.76 10.28
C LYS A 110 -0.57 -18.36 10.35
N SER A 111 0.65 -18.21 9.88
CA SER A 111 1.29 -16.91 9.78
C SER A 111 2.05 -16.79 8.46
N VAL A 112 2.10 -15.57 7.94
CA VAL A 112 2.97 -15.22 6.82
C VAL A 112 3.70 -13.93 7.18
N THR A 113 5.01 -13.88 6.89
CA THR A 113 5.83 -12.69 7.03
C THR A 113 6.47 -12.35 5.68
N VAL A 114 6.36 -11.09 5.31
CA VAL A 114 6.86 -10.54 4.05
C VAL A 114 7.78 -9.36 4.36
N LYS A 115 8.90 -9.27 3.69
CA LYS A 115 9.73 -8.05 3.63
C LYS A 115 9.52 -7.37 2.30
N GLY A 116 9.54 -6.04 2.32
CA GLY A 116 9.41 -5.23 1.11
C GLY A 116 10.37 -4.06 1.09
N TRP A 117 10.83 -3.72 -0.11
CA TRP A 117 11.72 -2.58 -0.39
C TRP A 117 11.16 -1.81 -1.58
N LEU A 118 10.92 -0.53 -1.36
CA LEU A 118 10.48 0.39 -2.40
C LEU A 118 11.69 1.05 -3.03
N PHE A 119 11.81 0.89 -4.34
CA PHE A 119 12.83 1.56 -5.16
C PHE A 119 12.18 2.66 -5.99
N ARG A 120 12.92 3.74 -6.17
CA ARG A 120 12.58 4.82 -7.10
C ARG A 120 13.84 5.14 -7.91
N ASP A 121 13.78 4.86 -9.21
CA ASP A 121 14.90 5.09 -10.15
C ASP A 121 16.24 4.51 -9.63
N GLY A 122 16.21 3.27 -9.18
CA GLY A 122 17.38 2.52 -8.70
C GLY A 122 17.76 2.75 -7.23
N GLN A 123 17.13 3.70 -6.55
CA GLN A 123 17.41 3.98 -5.14
C GLN A 123 16.36 3.37 -4.22
N GLU A 124 16.79 2.65 -3.19
CA GLU A 124 15.91 2.24 -2.11
C GLU A 124 15.48 3.47 -1.30
N VAL A 125 14.19 3.73 -1.26
CA VAL A 125 13.62 4.92 -0.59
C VAL A 125 12.85 4.57 0.68
N ALA A 126 12.38 3.35 0.82
CA ALA A 126 11.71 2.86 2.02
C ALA A 126 11.67 1.34 2.04
N LYS A 127 11.54 0.76 3.23
CA LYS A 127 11.35 -0.68 3.46
C LYS A 127 10.35 -0.93 4.58
N PHE A 128 9.81 -2.14 4.60
CA PHE A 128 8.91 -2.58 5.66
C PHE A 128 9.06 -4.08 5.96
N VAL A 129 8.51 -4.48 7.10
CA VAL A 129 8.16 -5.87 7.40
C VAL A 129 6.66 -5.94 7.61
N ALA A 130 5.99 -6.90 6.98
CA ALA A 130 4.56 -7.14 7.14
C ALA A 130 4.33 -8.55 7.69
N ARG A 131 3.50 -8.71 8.70
CA ARG A 131 3.10 -10.00 9.24
C ARG A 131 1.60 -10.05 9.48
N ARG A 132 1.00 -11.18 9.11
CA ARG A 132 -0.36 -11.49 9.51
C ARG A 132 -0.46 -12.89 10.06
N ASN A 133 -1.23 -13.01 11.14
CA ASN A 133 -1.55 -14.25 11.81
C ASN A 133 -3.02 -14.58 11.58
N SER A 134 -3.34 -15.85 11.43
CA SER A 134 -4.73 -16.34 11.36
C SER A 134 -4.93 -17.47 12.36
N GLY A 135 -5.77 -17.25 13.34
CA GLY A 135 -6.17 -18.29 14.34
C GLY A 135 -7.21 -19.28 13.83
N GLY A 136 -7.52 -19.25 12.53
CA GLY A 136 -8.44 -20.21 11.92
C GLY A 136 -9.93 -19.94 12.15
N GLY A 137 -10.36 -19.39 13.26
CA GLY A 137 -11.76 -19.14 13.61
C GLY A 137 -12.64 -20.40 13.72
N PHE A 138 -13.94 -20.22 13.95
CA PHE A 138 -14.91 -21.32 14.02
C PHE A 138 -14.96 -22.09 12.68
N GLY A 139 -14.84 -23.43 12.75
CA GLY A 139 -14.83 -24.30 11.56
C GLY A 139 -13.48 -24.35 10.81
N ALA A 140 -12.39 -23.83 11.36
CA ALA A 140 -11.07 -23.86 10.74
C ALA A 140 -10.51 -25.28 10.53
N GLY A 141 -10.91 -26.25 11.32
CA GLY A 141 -10.51 -27.64 11.15
C GLY A 141 -10.93 -28.27 9.82
N PHE A 142 -11.93 -27.70 9.16
CA PHE A 142 -12.44 -28.16 7.85
C PHE A 142 -11.90 -27.34 6.66
N LYS A 143 -11.14 -26.29 6.90
CA LYS A 143 -10.56 -25.46 5.84
C LYS A 143 -9.12 -25.89 5.58
N GLY A 144 -8.80 -26.19 4.32
CA GLY A 144 -7.44 -26.55 3.93
C GLY A 144 -6.43 -25.45 4.29
N SER A 145 -5.18 -25.84 4.56
CA SER A 145 -4.10 -24.94 4.97
C SER A 145 -3.91 -23.80 3.98
N CYS A 146 -3.99 -24.08 2.67
CA CYS A 146 -3.81 -23.06 1.63
C CYS A 146 -4.90 -22.00 1.64
N SER A 147 -6.16 -22.35 1.93
CA SER A 147 -7.26 -21.36 1.98
C SER A 147 -7.15 -20.39 3.15
N VAL A 148 -6.50 -20.81 4.25
CA VAL A 148 -6.23 -19.92 5.39
C VAL A 148 -5.02 -19.02 5.09
N LEU A 149 -3.97 -19.57 4.48
CA LEU A 149 -2.81 -18.80 4.04
C LEU A 149 -3.19 -17.77 2.97
N ASP A 150 -4.09 -18.12 2.03
CA ASP A 150 -4.64 -17.18 1.06
C ASP A 150 -5.27 -15.95 1.74
N ARG A 151 -6.11 -16.16 2.76
CA ARG A 151 -6.67 -15.02 3.51
C ARG A 151 -5.60 -14.18 4.21
N THR A 152 -4.55 -14.83 4.70
CA THR A 152 -3.43 -14.17 5.36
C THR A 152 -2.67 -13.26 4.38
N VAL A 153 -2.31 -13.77 3.19
CA VAL A 153 -1.63 -12.97 2.17
C VAL A 153 -2.54 -11.89 1.56
N ASN A 154 -3.84 -12.13 1.46
CA ASN A 154 -4.79 -11.09 1.08
C ASN A 154 -4.84 -9.93 2.10
N ALA A 155 -4.71 -10.21 3.41
CA ALA A 155 -4.61 -9.18 4.43
C ALA A 155 -3.28 -8.40 4.30
N ILE A 156 -2.16 -9.10 4.11
CA ILE A 156 -0.85 -8.46 3.86
C ILE A 156 -0.91 -7.57 2.62
N GLY A 157 -1.52 -8.03 1.53
CA GLY A 157 -1.69 -7.22 0.31
C GLY A 157 -2.41 -5.89 0.57
N ARG A 158 -3.45 -5.88 1.42
CA ARG A 158 -4.14 -4.65 1.83
C ARG A 158 -3.27 -3.74 2.69
N ASP A 159 -2.50 -4.31 3.62
CA ASP A 159 -1.60 -3.53 4.48
C ASP A 159 -0.51 -2.84 3.65
N ILE A 160 0.07 -3.57 2.68
CA ILE A 160 1.08 -3.02 1.77
C ILE A 160 0.46 -1.93 0.88
N ALA A 161 -0.75 -2.14 0.35
CA ALA A 161 -1.45 -1.14 -0.45
C ALA A 161 -1.72 0.16 0.33
N ALA A 162 -2.12 0.04 1.60
CA ALA A 162 -2.30 1.20 2.48
C ALA A 162 -0.97 1.92 2.75
N TRP A 163 0.12 1.17 2.96
CA TRP A 163 1.46 1.74 3.14
C TRP A 163 1.95 2.47 1.88
N LEU A 164 1.63 1.98 0.67
CA LEU A 164 2.02 2.62 -0.60
C LEU A 164 1.40 4.01 -0.80
N VAL A 165 0.34 4.36 -0.09
CA VAL A 165 -0.24 5.71 -0.12
C VAL A 165 0.70 6.74 0.50
N ASN A 166 1.41 6.37 1.56
CA ASN A 166 2.40 7.20 2.24
C ASN A 166 3.53 6.33 2.81
N PRO A 167 4.50 5.90 1.98
CA PRO A 167 5.54 4.98 2.38
C PRO A 167 6.45 5.57 3.47
N ALA A 168 6.49 4.92 4.63
CA ALA A 168 7.42 5.24 5.71
C ALA A 168 8.52 4.17 5.76
N ASP A 169 9.79 4.60 5.90
CA ASP A 169 10.92 3.66 6.03
C ASP A 169 10.89 2.95 7.39
N GLY A 170 11.26 1.67 7.37
CA GLY A 170 11.28 0.81 8.56
C GLY A 170 9.89 0.47 9.11
N ALA A 171 8.82 0.61 8.33
CA ALA A 171 7.46 0.36 8.79
C ALA A 171 7.25 -1.11 9.19
N GLN A 172 6.42 -1.29 10.22
CA GLN A 172 5.90 -2.59 10.65
C GLN A 172 4.41 -2.65 10.35
N LEU A 173 3.99 -3.62 9.56
CA LEU A 173 2.62 -3.72 9.06
C LEU A 173 1.93 -4.98 9.61
N GLY A 174 0.70 -4.81 10.03
CA GLY A 174 -0.16 -5.91 10.48
C GLY A 174 0.03 -6.28 11.94
N ASP A 175 0.38 -7.56 12.21
CA ASP A 175 0.41 -8.15 13.55
C ASP A 175 1.87 -8.28 14.08
N LEU A 176 2.67 -7.27 13.88
CA LEU A 176 4.06 -7.17 14.36
C LEU A 176 4.13 -6.47 15.72
#